data_dc0fabb364448b1054578394f4953b35
#
_entry.id   dc0fabb364448b1054578394f4953b35
#
_cell.length_a   1.000
_cell.length_b   1.000
_cell.length_c   1.000
_cell.angle_alpha   90.00
_cell.angle_beta   90.00
_cell.angle_gamma   90.00
#
_symmetry.space_group_name_H-M   'P 1'
#
loop_
_entity.id
_entity.type
_entity.pdbx_description
1 polymer ?
#
loop_
_entity_poly.entity_id
_entity_poly.type
_entity_poly.pdbx_seq_one_letter_code
_entity_poly.pdbx_strand_id
1 'polypeptide(L)'
;MVLRYFSPLLAKGSSVYAKLSARVGSITDNKKGGWYGYRSSKAALNMILQTAAIELQRKNPDLRVVALQPGTVQSRLSQPFLNSSINVIEPQESISGMLHALKELPPKSGAYFLDYKGIEIPW
;
A
#
# COMPACT_ATOMS: atom_id res chain seq x y z
N MET A 1 3.31 5.42 -17.08
CA MET A 1 3.37 4.76 -15.77
C MET A 1 3.83 5.74 -14.71
N VAL A 2 3.02 5.99 -13.68
CA VAL A 2 3.22 7.06 -12.68
C VAL A 2 4.63 7.02 -12.06
N LEU A 3 5.10 5.86 -11.64
CA LEU A 3 6.40 5.71 -10.99
C LEU A 3 7.55 6.28 -11.84
N ARG A 4 7.56 5.99 -13.14
CA ARG A 4 8.61 6.43 -14.07
C ARG A 4 8.74 7.95 -14.12
N TYR A 5 7.61 8.65 -14.10
CA TYR A 5 7.59 10.11 -14.25
C TYR A 5 7.71 10.87 -12.93
N PHE A 6 7.25 10.28 -11.84
CA PHE A 6 7.23 10.94 -10.54
C PHE A 6 8.41 10.59 -9.64
N SER A 7 9.07 9.44 -9.85
CA SER A 7 10.24 9.09 -9.01
C SER A 7 11.39 10.11 -9.11
N PRO A 8 11.69 10.76 -10.27
CA PRO A 8 12.71 11.80 -10.33
C PRO A 8 12.36 13.07 -9.54
N LEU A 9 11.09 13.27 -9.21
CA LEU A 9 10.60 14.44 -8.46
C LEU A 9 10.62 14.23 -6.94
N LEU A 10 10.97 13.04 -6.49
CA LEU A 10 11.09 12.77 -5.06
C LEU A 10 12.27 13.56 -4.46
N ALA A 11 12.04 14.13 -3.29
CA ALA A 11 13.09 14.82 -2.56
C ALA A 11 14.26 13.87 -2.24
N LYS A 12 15.48 14.40 -2.26
CA LYS A 12 16.64 13.66 -1.76
C LYS A 12 16.55 13.52 -0.24
N GLY A 13 17.05 12.40 0.28
CA GLY A 13 17.01 12.11 1.70
C GLY A 13 15.65 11.51 2.11
N SER A 14 15.17 11.88 3.30
CA SER A 14 13.94 11.32 3.89
C SER A 14 12.70 11.70 3.09
N SER A 15 12.26 10.80 2.23
CA SER A 15 11.05 10.96 1.41
C SER A 15 10.20 9.69 1.41
N VAL A 16 8.92 9.83 1.07
CA VAL A 16 7.97 8.71 1.03
C VAL A 16 7.27 8.67 -0.33
N TYR A 17 7.25 7.50 -0.95
CA TYR A 17 6.43 7.19 -2.11
C TYR A 17 5.41 6.12 -1.73
N ALA A 18 4.16 6.49 -1.59
CA ALA A 18 3.09 5.58 -1.18
C ALA A 18 2.04 5.40 -2.29
N LYS A 19 1.50 4.20 -2.40
CA LYS A 19 0.39 3.85 -3.30
C LYS A 19 -0.65 3.02 -2.59
N LEU A 20 -1.93 3.28 -2.91
CA LEU A 20 -3.04 2.47 -2.42
C LEU A 20 -3.02 1.11 -3.11
N SER A 21 -2.73 0.10 -2.32
CA SER A 21 -2.84 -1.30 -2.67
C SER A 21 -4.05 -1.92 -1.97
N ALA A 22 -4.03 -3.22 -1.73
CA ALA A 22 -5.07 -3.91 -0.97
C ALA A 22 -4.50 -5.20 -0.38
N ARG A 23 -4.99 -5.59 0.80
CA ARG A 23 -4.63 -6.86 1.47
C ARG A 23 -4.82 -8.06 0.56
N VAL A 24 -5.82 -8.03 -0.32
CA VAL A 24 -6.09 -9.10 -1.28
C VAL A 24 -4.95 -9.35 -2.28
N GLY A 25 -4.00 -8.41 -2.41
CA GLY A 25 -2.76 -8.59 -3.18
C GLY A 25 -1.68 -9.40 -2.46
N SER A 26 -1.86 -9.72 -1.18
CA SER A 26 -0.97 -10.61 -0.44
C SER A 26 -1.20 -12.07 -0.86
N ILE A 27 -0.14 -12.75 -1.28
CA ILE A 27 -0.18 -14.19 -1.58
C ILE A 27 -0.26 -14.97 -0.27
N THR A 28 0.51 -14.58 0.72
CA THR A 28 0.57 -15.24 2.04
C THR A 28 -0.74 -15.13 2.82
N ASP A 29 -1.41 -13.96 2.78
CA ASP A 29 -2.69 -13.72 3.47
C ASP A 29 -3.89 -14.38 2.77
N ASN A 30 -3.73 -14.81 1.51
CA ASN A 30 -4.82 -15.37 0.72
C ASN A 30 -5.22 -16.78 1.17
N LYS A 31 -6.24 -16.86 2.03
CA LYS A 31 -6.86 -18.11 2.49
C LYS A 31 -8.26 -18.33 1.92
N LYS A 32 -8.85 -17.29 1.33
CA LYS A 32 -10.24 -17.31 0.87
C LYS A 32 -10.39 -17.61 -0.63
N GLY A 33 -9.37 -17.35 -1.44
CA GLY A 33 -9.48 -17.43 -2.89
C GLY A 33 -10.42 -16.38 -3.49
N GLY A 34 -10.89 -16.61 -4.70
CA GLY A 34 -11.76 -15.68 -5.43
C GLY A 34 -11.06 -14.41 -5.91
N TRP A 35 -11.79 -13.57 -6.63
CA TRP A 35 -11.35 -12.24 -7.11
C TRP A 35 -10.01 -12.25 -7.88
N TYR A 36 -9.83 -13.23 -8.74
CA TYR A 36 -8.57 -13.48 -9.47
C TYR A 36 -7.97 -12.21 -10.09
N GLY A 37 -8.73 -11.46 -10.86
CA GLY A 37 -8.24 -10.25 -11.52
C GLY A 37 -7.83 -9.17 -10.53
N TYR A 38 -8.64 -8.92 -9.49
CA TYR A 38 -8.33 -7.91 -8.47
C TYR A 38 -7.11 -8.31 -7.64
N ARG A 39 -7.04 -9.56 -7.18
CA ARG A 39 -5.86 -10.07 -6.46
C ARG A 39 -4.60 -9.96 -7.31
N SER A 40 -4.65 -10.43 -8.54
CA SER A 40 -3.50 -10.39 -9.46
C SER A 40 -3.04 -8.94 -9.72
N SER A 41 -3.98 -8.02 -9.92
CA SER A 41 -3.63 -6.61 -10.16
C SER A 41 -2.93 -5.97 -8.96
N LYS A 42 -3.38 -6.28 -7.73
CA LYS A 42 -2.78 -5.73 -6.50
C LYS A 42 -1.47 -6.43 -6.14
N ALA A 43 -1.33 -7.72 -6.41
CA ALA A 43 -0.05 -8.43 -6.32
C ALA A 43 0.99 -7.87 -7.31
N ALA A 44 0.58 -7.59 -8.54
CA ALA A 44 1.43 -6.93 -9.54
C ALA A 44 1.87 -5.54 -9.09
N LEU A 45 0.96 -4.72 -8.52
CA LEU A 45 1.31 -3.42 -7.94
C LEU A 45 2.32 -3.58 -6.80
N ASN A 46 2.12 -4.52 -5.91
CA ASN A 46 3.02 -4.82 -4.81
C ASN A 46 4.43 -5.19 -5.32
N MET A 47 4.51 -6.05 -6.32
CA MET A 47 5.79 -6.42 -6.96
C MET A 47 6.47 -5.20 -7.59
N ILE A 48 5.74 -4.34 -8.29
CA ILE A 48 6.27 -3.10 -8.87
C ILE A 48 6.85 -2.19 -7.78
N LEU A 49 6.15 -2.03 -6.66
CA LEU A 49 6.60 -1.19 -5.55
C LEU A 49 7.85 -1.75 -4.88
N GLN A 50 7.90 -3.06 -4.66
CA GLN A 50 9.09 -3.72 -4.11
C GLN A 50 10.31 -3.56 -5.04
N THR A 51 10.13 -3.80 -6.34
CA THR A 51 11.18 -3.63 -7.34
C THR A 51 11.69 -2.18 -7.38
N ALA A 52 10.75 -1.23 -7.41
CA ALA A 52 11.09 0.20 -7.40
C ALA A 52 11.83 0.62 -6.13
N ALA A 53 11.44 0.10 -4.97
CA ALA A 53 12.14 0.39 -3.72
C ALA A 53 13.62 -0.02 -3.82
N ILE A 54 13.89 -1.24 -4.26
CA ILE A 54 15.26 -1.76 -4.43
C ILE A 54 16.09 -0.88 -5.38
N GLU A 55 15.49 -0.48 -6.51
CA GLU A 55 16.20 0.32 -7.51
C GLU A 55 16.45 1.77 -7.05
N LEU A 56 15.41 2.41 -6.53
CA LEU A 56 15.48 3.83 -6.12
C LEU A 56 16.33 4.04 -4.87
N GLN A 57 16.30 3.09 -3.94
CA GLN A 57 17.09 3.13 -2.71
C GLN A 57 18.59 3.02 -2.94
N ARG A 58 19.05 2.54 -4.10
CA ARG A 58 20.48 2.61 -4.48
C ARG A 58 20.99 4.06 -4.56
N LYS A 59 20.11 5.01 -4.91
CA LYS A 59 20.42 6.44 -5.04
C LYS A 59 19.94 7.28 -3.87
N ASN A 60 18.90 6.83 -3.19
CA ASN A 60 18.32 7.48 -2.01
C ASN A 60 17.96 6.44 -0.94
N PRO A 61 18.92 6.04 -0.10
CA PRO A 61 18.72 4.99 0.93
C PRO A 61 17.62 5.34 1.94
N ASP A 62 17.32 6.61 2.15
CA ASP A 62 16.31 7.09 3.10
C ASP A 62 14.90 7.14 2.49
N LEU A 63 14.75 6.79 1.21
CA LEU A 63 13.45 6.70 0.57
C LEU A 63 12.64 5.51 1.12
N ARG A 64 11.41 5.79 1.56
CA ARG A 64 10.44 4.77 1.95
C ARG A 64 9.41 4.59 0.85
N VAL A 65 9.29 3.39 0.33
CA VAL A 65 8.27 3.00 -0.65
C VAL A 65 7.23 2.16 0.05
N VAL A 66 5.95 2.50 -0.09
CA VAL A 66 4.89 1.92 0.72
C VAL A 66 3.69 1.50 -0.14
N ALA A 67 3.30 0.24 -0.03
CA ALA A 67 2.00 -0.26 -0.44
C ALA A 67 1.03 -0.11 0.74
N LEU A 68 -0.07 0.63 0.57
CA LEU A 68 -1.03 0.91 1.64
C LEU A 68 -2.36 0.20 1.39
N GLN A 69 -2.84 -0.50 2.41
CA GLN A 69 -4.20 -1.02 2.49
C GLN A 69 -5.07 -0.02 3.27
N PRO A 70 -6.01 0.69 2.61
CA PRO A 70 -6.84 1.69 3.29
C PRO A 70 -7.93 1.11 4.20
N GLY A 71 -8.08 -0.21 4.27
CA GLY A 71 -9.25 -0.86 4.86
C GLY A 71 -10.43 -0.91 3.87
N THR A 72 -11.57 -1.41 4.31
CA THR A 72 -12.82 -1.32 3.55
C THR A 72 -13.49 0.00 3.87
N VAL A 73 -13.21 1.01 3.04
CA VAL A 73 -13.71 2.37 3.23
C VAL A 73 -15.09 2.51 2.62
N GLN A 74 -15.99 3.18 3.31
CA GLN A 74 -17.33 3.50 2.78
C GLN A 74 -17.19 4.41 1.56
N SER A 75 -17.60 3.92 0.39
CA SER A 75 -17.52 4.64 -0.88
C SER A 75 -18.52 4.06 -1.88
N ARG A 76 -18.78 4.79 -2.95
CA ARG A 76 -19.60 4.27 -4.06
C ARG A 76 -19.00 2.99 -4.67
N LEU A 77 -17.67 2.85 -4.66
CA LEU A 77 -16.98 1.66 -5.18
C LEU A 77 -17.17 0.45 -4.28
N SER A 78 -17.11 0.61 -2.96
CA SER A 78 -17.24 -0.49 -2.00
C SER A 78 -18.68 -0.91 -1.75
N GLN A 79 -19.65 0.00 -1.94
CA GLN A 79 -21.05 -0.19 -1.60
C GLN A 79 -21.67 -1.51 -2.10
N PRO A 80 -21.45 -1.95 -3.36
CA PRO A 80 -22.00 -3.21 -3.84
C PRO A 80 -21.45 -4.48 -3.16
N PHE A 81 -20.35 -4.35 -2.44
CA PHE A 81 -19.61 -5.46 -1.81
C PHE A 81 -19.76 -5.46 -0.29
N LEU A 82 -20.46 -4.48 0.28
CA LEU A 82 -20.66 -4.37 1.72
C LEU A 82 -21.72 -5.39 2.16
N ASN A 83 -21.39 -6.13 3.19
CA ASN A 83 -22.30 -7.01 3.91
C ASN A 83 -22.06 -6.87 5.42
N SER A 84 -22.94 -7.41 6.24
CA SER A 84 -22.89 -7.32 7.71
C SER A 84 -21.63 -7.90 8.36
N SER A 85 -20.84 -8.68 7.61
CA SER A 85 -19.60 -9.29 8.11
C SER A 85 -18.34 -8.48 7.81
N ILE A 86 -18.46 -7.36 7.07
CA ILE A 86 -17.32 -6.53 6.68
C ILE A 86 -17.27 -5.31 7.60
N ASN A 87 -16.12 -5.13 8.27
CA ASN A 87 -15.85 -3.92 9.03
C ASN A 87 -15.57 -2.77 8.07
N VAL A 88 -16.53 -1.85 7.97
CA VAL A 88 -16.45 -0.64 7.13
C VAL A 88 -15.99 0.51 7.98
N ILE A 89 -15.01 1.25 7.51
CA ILE A 89 -14.46 2.43 8.19
C ILE A 89 -14.77 3.70 7.42
N GLU A 90 -14.85 4.81 8.16
CA GLU A 90 -15.04 6.12 7.57
C GLU A 90 -13.77 6.56 6.80
N PRO A 91 -13.92 7.29 5.68
CA PRO A 91 -12.78 7.81 4.91
C PRO A 91 -11.78 8.59 5.75
N GLN A 92 -12.24 9.40 6.66
CA GLN A 92 -11.43 10.22 7.58
C GLN A 92 -10.54 9.34 8.47
N GLU A 93 -11.09 8.27 9.03
CA GLU A 93 -10.35 7.32 9.86
C GLU A 93 -9.23 6.65 9.08
N SER A 94 -9.55 6.15 7.88
CA SER A 94 -8.59 5.53 6.97
C SER A 94 -7.44 6.48 6.62
N ILE A 95 -7.76 7.71 6.21
CA ILE A 95 -6.77 8.71 5.80
C ILE A 95 -5.88 9.10 6.98
N SER A 96 -6.46 9.41 8.14
CA SER A 96 -5.71 9.79 9.34
C SER A 96 -4.75 8.69 9.77
N GLY A 97 -5.22 7.44 9.76
CA GLY A 97 -4.40 6.28 10.10
C GLY A 97 -3.24 6.10 9.14
N MET A 98 -3.50 6.13 7.84
CA MET A 98 -2.44 6.00 6.82
C MET A 98 -1.39 7.11 6.94
N LEU A 99 -1.81 8.37 7.10
CA LEU A 99 -0.88 9.50 7.26
C LEU A 99 -0.03 9.37 8.54
N HIS A 100 -0.63 8.92 9.64
CA HIS A 100 0.10 8.65 10.87
C HIS A 100 1.14 7.55 10.66
N ALA A 101 0.73 6.41 10.09
CA ALA A 101 1.63 5.30 9.79
C ALA A 101 2.83 5.74 8.93
N LEU A 102 2.60 6.56 7.91
CA LEU A 102 3.68 7.04 7.02
C LEU A 102 4.70 7.94 7.72
N LYS A 103 4.29 8.71 8.73
CA LYS A 103 5.21 9.60 9.47
C LYS A 103 6.22 8.84 10.33
N GLU A 104 5.81 7.75 10.90
CA GLU A 104 6.59 6.98 11.88
C GLU A 104 7.48 5.90 11.25
N LEU A 105 7.45 5.73 9.91
CA LEU A 105 8.21 4.68 9.25
C LEU A 105 9.71 4.98 9.22
N PRO A 106 10.55 4.13 9.80
CA PRO A 106 11.99 4.21 9.62
C PRO A 106 12.39 3.82 8.19
N PRO A 107 13.55 4.25 7.69
CA PRO A 107 14.12 3.69 6.47
C PRO A 107 14.36 2.19 6.60
N LYS A 108 14.04 1.43 5.54
CA LYS A 108 14.43 0.01 5.42
C LYS A 108 14.70 -0.34 3.97
N SER A 109 15.45 -1.41 3.74
CA SER A 109 15.62 -1.98 2.40
C SER A 109 14.32 -2.60 1.90
N GLY A 110 13.96 -2.30 0.65
CA GLY A 110 12.71 -2.76 0.05
C GLY A 110 11.49 -1.89 0.43
N ALA A 111 10.33 -2.35 0.05
CA ALA A 111 9.07 -1.65 0.30
C ALA A 111 8.38 -2.12 1.59
N TYR A 112 7.54 -1.26 2.13
CA TYR A 112 6.57 -1.60 3.15
C TYR A 112 5.25 -2.05 2.53
N PHE A 113 4.57 -2.98 3.17
CA PHE A 113 3.17 -3.27 2.91
C PHE A 113 2.39 -3.18 4.21
N LEU A 114 1.59 -2.12 4.35
CA LEU A 114 0.94 -1.76 5.62
C LEU A 114 -0.57 -1.60 5.44
N ASP A 115 -1.31 -1.88 6.50
CA ASP A 115 -2.68 -1.42 6.61
C ASP A 115 -2.76 0.02 7.15
N TYR A 116 -3.97 0.57 7.18
CA TYR A 116 -4.22 1.95 7.66
C TYR A 116 -3.88 2.17 9.14
N LYS A 117 -3.69 1.11 9.92
CA LYS A 117 -3.24 1.18 11.32
C LYS A 117 -1.72 1.12 11.45
N GLY A 118 -0.99 0.97 10.34
CA GLY A 118 0.45 0.80 10.33
C GLY A 118 0.92 -0.63 10.61
N ILE A 119 0.01 -1.61 10.59
CA ILE A 119 0.35 -3.02 10.80
C ILE A 119 0.87 -3.62 9.50
N GLU A 120 2.03 -4.29 9.55
CA GLU A 120 2.59 -4.94 8.36
C GLU A 120 1.69 -6.10 7.88
N ILE A 121 1.48 -6.14 6.57
CA ILE A 121 0.80 -7.21 5.86
C ILE A 121 1.88 -8.07 5.20
N PRO A 122 1.84 -9.40 5.33
CA PRO A 122 2.77 -10.26 4.58
C PRO A 122 2.51 -10.15 3.08
N TRP A 123 3.59 -10.29 2.30
CA TRP A 123 3.52 -10.25 0.83
C TRP A 123 2.81 -11.45 0.20
#